data_9ec70b1ee5e5c5b0008f761d1d706444
#
_entry.id   9ec70b1ee5e5c5b0008f761d1d706444
#
_cell.length_a   1.000
_cell.length_b   1.000
_cell.length_c   1.000
_cell.angle_alpha   90.00
_cell.angle_beta   90.00
_cell.angle_gamma   90.00
#
_symmetry.space_group_name_H-M   'P 1'
#
loop_
_entity.id
_entity.type
_entity.pdbx_description
1 polymer ?
#
loop_
_entity_poly.entity_id
_entity_poly.type
_entity_poly.pdbx_seq_one_letter_code
_entity_poly.pdbx_strand_id
1 'polypeptide(L)'
;MSTTPATHTNRLWHPFSDMSKVAGHELVLDRAEGVWLWDRDGKRYLDATSSLWYSNIGHGRERMAQAIGAQIRKLDAYSTFGDQANEPAIELANRLAALSPLDDARVFLTTGGGDGIETAAKLARLHFTALGETDRMHVIGRTEGFHGVFGFGTTIGGIEMNRSGFGPLVGDVSLVAHDSVEALEEEFNRIGPERVAAFFCEPVMGAGGVLLPGERYIEGVAALCERHGVLFVCDSVICGFGRLGTWFGIERFEASADMIVFAKGVTSGYLPLGGVVTSGRVAEPLWSPETARPFRQGTTYAGHPTCCAAALTNLDIIEEEGLLARSLELESQLADVLHAAADDASHAGDVSEVRAGFGFLGAVELAPELLAADPGLVAKLGLAVRTRGVMVRPLGSSIAVSPPLICTREHLDLIGDAISGALAETVSSAPARTT
;
A
#
# COMPACT_ATOMS: atom_id res chain seq x y z
N MET A 1 33.00 4.62 32.23
CA MET A 1 33.00 3.21 31.78
C MET A 1 32.94 3.23 30.26
N SER A 2 34.02 2.81 29.61
CA SER A 2 34.10 2.75 28.14
C SER A 2 33.23 1.59 27.66
N THR A 3 32.08 1.86 27.09
CA THR A 3 31.27 0.86 26.41
C THR A 3 31.92 0.62 25.05
N THR A 4 32.65 -0.49 24.92
CA THR A 4 33.07 -0.96 23.60
C THR A 4 31.81 -1.11 22.74
N PRO A 5 31.78 -0.53 21.54
CA PRO A 5 30.62 -0.72 20.64
C PRO A 5 30.49 -2.23 20.36
N ALA A 6 29.30 -2.77 20.51
CA ALA A 6 29.01 -4.13 20.10
C ALA A 6 29.43 -4.27 18.63
N THR A 7 30.33 -5.23 18.34
CA THR A 7 30.71 -5.51 16.96
C THR A 7 29.55 -6.14 16.26
N HIS A 8 28.75 -5.31 15.54
CA HIS A 8 27.65 -5.78 14.72
C HIS A 8 28.19 -6.75 13.67
N THR A 9 27.81 -8.02 13.75
CA THR A 9 28.22 -9.07 12.80
C THR A 9 27.45 -8.98 11.48
N ASN A 10 26.31 -8.27 11.47
CA ASN A 10 25.42 -8.07 10.34
C ASN A 10 25.65 -6.66 9.75
N ARG A 11 25.61 -6.55 8.41
CA ARG A 11 25.80 -5.30 7.66
C ARG A 11 24.54 -4.86 6.92
N LEU A 12 23.41 -5.50 7.15
CA LEU A 12 22.14 -5.14 6.56
C LEU A 12 21.64 -3.84 7.20
N TRP A 13 21.35 -2.84 6.36
CA TRP A 13 20.68 -1.62 6.77
C TRP A 13 19.16 -1.78 6.55
N HIS A 14 18.40 -1.77 7.63
CA HIS A 14 16.96 -1.95 7.57
C HIS A 14 16.25 -0.67 7.12
N PRO A 15 15.31 -0.75 6.13
CA PRO A 15 14.49 0.39 5.75
C PRO A 15 13.63 0.90 6.92
N PHE A 16 13.42 2.20 7.00
CA PHE A 16 12.57 2.84 8.02
C PHE A 16 12.93 2.51 9.47
N SER A 17 14.21 2.25 9.75
CA SER A 17 14.66 1.75 11.05
C SER A 17 15.75 2.60 11.65
N ASP A 18 15.65 2.80 12.96
CA ASP A 18 16.76 3.30 13.79
C ASP A 18 17.74 2.14 14.04
N MET A 19 18.83 2.11 13.28
CA MET A 19 19.81 1.03 13.35
C MET A 19 20.51 0.94 14.71
N SER A 20 20.51 2.02 15.51
CA SER A 20 21.05 1.97 16.87
C SER A 20 20.26 1.06 17.81
N LYS A 21 19.00 0.80 17.47
CA LYS A 21 18.06 -0.06 18.23
C LYS A 21 17.85 -1.43 17.60
N VAL A 22 18.01 -1.55 16.29
CA VAL A 22 17.70 -2.78 15.53
C VAL A 22 18.92 -3.68 15.39
N ALA A 23 20.09 -3.11 15.14
CA ALA A 23 21.30 -3.90 14.88
C ALA A 23 21.66 -4.82 16.05
N GLY A 24 21.71 -6.12 15.78
CA GLY A 24 21.98 -7.17 16.78
C GLY A 24 20.72 -7.69 17.51
N HIS A 25 19.53 -7.17 17.17
CA HIS A 25 18.22 -7.57 17.73
C HIS A 25 17.21 -7.98 16.65
N GLU A 26 17.69 -8.30 15.44
CA GLU A 26 16.85 -8.64 14.31
C GLU A 26 16.06 -9.93 14.56
N LEU A 27 14.78 -9.91 14.22
CA LEU A 27 13.98 -11.12 14.05
C LEU A 27 14.34 -11.73 12.68
N VAL A 28 15.07 -12.83 12.67
CA VAL A 28 15.46 -13.49 11.44
C VAL A 28 14.42 -14.56 11.08
N LEU A 29 13.59 -14.26 10.08
CA LEU A 29 12.65 -15.22 9.52
C LEU A 29 13.38 -16.19 8.60
N ASP A 30 13.07 -17.48 8.71
CA ASP A 30 13.72 -18.57 7.99
C ASP A 30 12.81 -19.18 6.91
N ARG A 31 11.54 -19.40 7.22
CA ARG A 31 10.56 -19.97 6.28
C ARG A 31 9.17 -19.45 6.49
N ALA A 32 8.32 -19.63 5.47
CA ALA A 32 6.90 -19.24 5.51
C ALA A 32 6.05 -20.25 4.73
N GLU A 33 4.81 -20.48 5.19
CA GLU A 33 3.84 -21.37 4.55
C GLU A 33 2.40 -20.95 4.89
N GLY A 34 1.54 -20.79 3.90
CA GLY A 34 0.17 -20.33 4.10
C GLY A 34 0.15 -18.95 4.77
N VAL A 35 -0.39 -18.88 5.99
CA VAL A 35 -0.44 -17.65 6.81
C VAL A 35 0.64 -17.61 7.90
N TRP A 36 1.55 -18.57 7.91
CA TRP A 36 2.50 -18.77 8.98
C TRP A 36 3.93 -18.45 8.57
N LEU A 37 4.65 -17.84 9.52
CA LEU A 37 6.09 -17.54 9.44
C LEU A 37 6.82 -18.29 10.54
N TRP A 38 8.06 -18.65 10.31
CA TRP A 38 8.97 -19.20 11.34
C TRP A 38 10.28 -18.45 11.35
N ASP A 39 10.76 -18.15 12.54
CA ASP A 39 12.09 -17.61 12.71
C ASP A 39 13.16 -18.73 12.72
N ARG A 40 14.43 -18.31 12.76
CA ARG A 40 15.58 -19.23 12.79
C ARG A 40 15.60 -20.17 13.99
N ASP A 41 14.92 -19.80 15.08
CA ASP A 41 14.86 -20.59 16.31
C ASP A 41 13.64 -21.53 16.30
N GLY A 42 12.88 -21.53 15.20
CA GLY A 42 11.71 -22.39 14.97
C GLY A 42 10.43 -21.88 15.61
N LYS A 43 10.40 -20.69 16.20
CA LYS A 43 9.18 -20.10 16.72
C LYS A 43 8.28 -19.68 15.57
N ARG A 44 6.99 -20.03 15.68
CA ARG A 44 5.97 -19.75 14.68
C ARG A 44 5.20 -18.47 15.00
N TYR A 45 4.85 -17.73 13.93
CA TYR A 45 4.06 -16.50 13.98
C TYR A 45 2.97 -16.53 12.92
N LEU A 46 1.77 -16.07 13.27
CA LEU A 46 0.72 -15.74 12.30
C LEU A 46 1.06 -14.40 11.64
N ASP A 47 1.09 -14.36 10.31
CA ASP A 47 1.31 -13.15 9.53
C ASP A 47 0.02 -12.33 9.43
N ALA A 48 -0.26 -11.48 10.42
CA ALA A 48 -1.43 -10.61 10.39
C ALA A 48 -1.20 -9.30 9.61
N THR A 49 -0.11 -9.20 8.82
CA THR A 49 0.23 -8.03 8.01
C THR A 49 0.44 -8.34 6.54
N SER A 50 0.25 -9.60 6.12
CA SER A 50 0.63 -10.07 4.78
C SER A 50 2.06 -9.61 4.43
N SER A 51 3.01 -9.84 5.33
CA SER A 51 4.35 -9.27 5.31
C SER A 51 4.31 -7.72 5.35
N LEU A 52 4.35 -7.05 4.21
CA LEU A 52 4.17 -5.60 4.10
C LEU A 52 2.98 -5.29 3.18
N TRP A 53 1.78 -5.78 3.54
CA TRP A 53 0.50 -5.59 2.83
C TRP A 53 0.44 -6.30 1.46
N TYR A 54 1.24 -7.36 1.20
CA TYR A 54 1.32 -7.93 -0.14
C TYR A 54 1.03 -9.43 -0.25
N SER A 55 1.23 -10.26 0.78
CA SER A 55 1.09 -11.73 0.69
C SER A 55 -0.38 -12.18 0.62
N ASN A 56 -1.15 -11.66 -0.34
CA ASN A 56 -2.58 -11.87 -0.44
C ASN A 56 -2.96 -13.36 -0.57
N ILE A 57 -2.26 -14.13 -1.42
CA ILE A 57 -2.49 -15.58 -1.58
C ILE A 57 -1.77 -16.44 -0.54
N GLY A 58 -1.09 -15.82 0.44
CA GLY A 58 -0.26 -16.52 1.41
C GLY A 58 1.11 -16.93 0.87
N HIS A 59 1.89 -17.55 1.73
CA HIS A 59 3.28 -17.94 1.49
C HIS A 59 3.41 -19.38 0.98
N GLY A 60 4.56 -19.69 0.34
CA GLY A 60 4.98 -21.06 0.04
C GLY A 60 4.13 -21.77 -1.03
N ARG A 61 3.48 -21.06 -1.94
CA ARG A 61 2.67 -21.64 -3.01
C ARG A 61 3.56 -22.34 -4.04
N GLU A 62 3.44 -23.67 -4.14
CA GLU A 62 4.19 -24.50 -5.08
C GLU A 62 3.95 -24.06 -6.54
N ARG A 63 2.71 -23.75 -6.90
CA ARG A 63 2.35 -23.25 -8.24
C ARG A 63 3.13 -22.00 -8.64
N MET A 64 3.35 -21.08 -7.69
CA MET A 64 4.18 -19.88 -7.90
C MET A 64 5.64 -20.25 -8.15
N ALA A 65 6.21 -21.15 -7.34
CA ALA A 65 7.59 -21.61 -7.51
C ALA A 65 7.81 -22.29 -8.86
N GLN A 66 6.88 -23.13 -9.29
CA GLN A 66 6.90 -23.82 -10.59
C GLN A 66 6.83 -22.84 -11.75
N ALA A 67 5.89 -21.89 -11.74
CA ALA A 67 5.72 -20.90 -12.80
C ALA A 67 6.96 -19.99 -12.94
N ILE A 68 7.48 -19.49 -11.82
CA ILE A 68 8.71 -18.68 -11.77
C ILE A 68 9.88 -19.48 -12.31
N GLY A 69 10.07 -20.74 -11.85
CA GLY A 69 11.15 -21.60 -12.30
C GLY A 69 11.06 -21.98 -13.79
N ALA A 70 9.84 -22.15 -14.31
CA ALA A 70 9.61 -22.40 -15.73
C ALA A 70 9.98 -21.18 -16.59
N GLN A 71 9.55 -19.99 -16.17
CA GLN A 71 9.85 -18.77 -16.91
C GLN A 71 11.34 -18.43 -16.91
N ILE A 72 12.04 -18.59 -15.78
CA ILE A 72 13.50 -18.39 -15.70
C ILE A 72 14.23 -19.28 -16.69
N ARG A 73 13.80 -20.53 -16.90
CA ARG A 73 14.40 -21.44 -17.88
C ARG A 73 14.11 -21.06 -19.33
N LYS A 74 12.98 -20.40 -19.61
CA LYS A 74 12.56 -19.98 -20.95
C LYS A 74 13.21 -18.65 -21.37
N LEU A 75 13.02 -17.63 -20.52
CA LEU A 75 13.59 -16.29 -20.65
C LEU A 75 13.59 -15.67 -19.26
N ASP A 76 14.75 -15.61 -18.65
CA ASP A 76 14.96 -15.08 -17.30
C ASP A 76 14.68 -13.58 -17.22
N ALA A 77 15.34 -12.79 -18.07
CA ALA A 77 15.22 -11.35 -18.13
C ALA A 77 15.53 -10.82 -19.53
N TYR A 78 14.76 -9.83 -19.97
CA TYR A 78 15.11 -8.99 -21.12
C TYR A 78 14.37 -7.65 -21.03
N SER A 79 14.95 -6.60 -21.61
CA SER A 79 14.40 -5.24 -21.61
C SER A 79 13.11 -5.14 -22.44
N THR A 80 12.21 -4.25 -22.01
CA THR A 80 11.06 -3.79 -22.80
C THR A 80 11.25 -2.37 -23.35
N PHE A 81 12.49 -1.90 -23.46
CA PHE A 81 12.81 -0.57 -23.99
C PHE A 81 12.78 -0.61 -25.55
N GLY A 82 12.30 0.48 -26.14
CA GLY A 82 12.21 0.61 -27.60
C GLY A 82 11.09 -0.27 -28.18
N ASP A 83 11.44 -1.15 -29.10
CA ASP A 83 10.53 -2.07 -29.79
C ASP A 83 10.57 -3.51 -29.23
N GLN A 84 11.32 -3.71 -28.16
CA GLN A 84 11.45 -5.01 -27.52
C GLN A 84 10.30 -5.30 -26.57
N ALA A 85 9.82 -6.52 -26.58
CA ALA A 85 8.78 -7.00 -25.67
C ALA A 85 8.99 -8.48 -25.33
N ASN A 86 8.21 -8.99 -24.39
CA ASN A 86 8.13 -10.41 -24.08
C ASN A 86 6.67 -10.83 -23.85
N GLU A 87 6.35 -12.08 -24.16
CA GLU A 87 4.98 -12.60 -24.06
C GLU A 87 4.34 -12.40 -22.66
N PRO A 88 5.02 -12.74 -21.53
CA PRO A 88 4.42 -12.51 -20.23
C PRO A 88 4.08 -11.04 -19.94
N ALA A 89 4.88 -10.09 -20.40
CA ALA A 89 4.61 -8.67 -20.21
C ALA A 89 3.41 -8.19 -21.05
N ILE A 90 3.29 -8.66 -22.29
CA ILE A 90 2.15 -8.36 -23.17
C ILE A 90 0.86 -8.96 -22.58
N GLU A 91 0.90 -10.23 -22.20
CA GLU A 91 -0.24 -10.95 -21.62
C GLU A 91 -0.71 -10.31 -20.31
N LEU A 92 0.24 -9.98 -19.42
CA LEU A 92 -0.08 -9.30 -18.16
C LEU A 92 -0.70 -7.92 -18.40
N ALA A 93 -0.14 -7.12 -19.30
CA ALA A 93 -0.69 -5.81 -19.63
C ALA A 93 -2.13 -5.92 -20.15
N ASN A 94 -2.38 -6.86 -21.06
CA ASN A 94 -3.72 -7.12 -21.60
C ASN A 94 -4.69 -7.57 -20.48
N ARG A 95 -4.26 -8.46 -19.59
CA ARG A 95 -5.08 -8.96 -18.51
C ARG A 95 -5.41 -7.87 -17.47
N LEU A 96 -4.43 -7.08 -17.07
CA LEU A 96 -4.65 -5.96 -16.16
C LEU A 96 -5.56 -4.88 -16.77
N ALA A 97 -5.40 -4.59 -18.05
CA ALA A 97 -6.30 -3.68 -18.76
C ALA A 97 -7.74 -4.21 -18.77
N ALA A 98 -7.93 -5.51 -19.03
CA ALA A 98 -9.26 -6.14 -19.07
C ALA A 98 -9.92 -6.23 -17.66
N LEU A 99 -9.13 -6.36 -16.60
CA LEU A 99 -9.62 -6.38 -15.21
C LEU A 99 -9.89 -4.98 -14.65
N SER A 100 -9.32 -3.96 -15.28
CA SER A 100 -9.43 -2.56 -14.84
C SER A 100 -10.82 -1.98 -15.15
N PRO A 101 -11.36 -1.13 -14.27
CA PRO A 101 -12.58 -0.39 -14.54
C PRO A 101 -12.38 0.80 -15.52
N LEU A 102 -11.16 1.01 -16.03
CA LEU A 102 -10.84 2.13 -16.93
C LEU A 102 -11.11 1.76 -18.40
N ASP A 103 -11.76 2.65 -19.12
CA ASP A 103 -12.05 2.47 -20.55
C ASP A 103 -10.79 2.55 -21.39
N ASP A 104 -10.66 1.66 -22.39
CA ASP A 104 -9.55 1.58 -23.36
C ASP A 104 -8.17 1.66 -22.69
N ALA A 105 -8.02 0.93 -21.59
CA ALA A 105 -6.88 1.04 -20.70
C ALA A 105 -5.55 0.65 -21.36
N ARG A 106 -4.48 1.32 -20.94
CA ARG A 106 -3.08 0.98 -21.26
C ARG A 106 -2.33 0.74 -19.95
N VAL A 107 -1.34 -0.14 -19.98
CA VAL A 107 -0.59 -0.53 -18.78
C VAL A 107 0.88 -0.20 -18.96
N PHE A 108 1.42 0.58 -18.04
CA PHE A 108 2.85 0.85 -17.92
C PHE A 108 3.40 0.05 -16.74
N LEU A 109 4.25 -0.95 -17.01
CA LEU A 109 4.82 -1.81 -15.98
C LEU A 109 6.05 -1.15 -15.32
N THR A 110 6.18 -1.35 -14.00
CA THR A 110 7.27 -0.85 -13.17
C THR A 110 7.77 -1.96 -12.24
N THR A 111 8.69 -1.66 -11.33
CA THR A 111 9.24 -2.63 -10.37
C THR A 111 8.56 -2.61 -9.01
N GLY A 112 7.69 -1.62 -8.76
CA GLY A 112 6.96 -1.49 -7.50
C GLY A 112 6.05 -0.27 -7.48
N GLY A 113 5.45 0.03 -6.32
CA GLY A 113 4.51 1.15 -6.18
C GLY A 113 5.18 2.51 -6.25
N GLY A 114 6.38 2.65 -5.67
CA GLY A 114 7.09 3.94 -5.64
C GLY A 114 7.41 4.45 -7.04
N ASP A 115 7.97 3.61 -7.91
CA ASP A 115 8.24 3.97 -9.31
C ASP A 115 6.95 4.03 -10.15
N GLY A 116 5.88 3.34 -9.74
CA GLY A 116 4.53 3.53 -10.28
C GLY A 116 4.01 4.96 -10.03
N ILE A 117 4.12 5.46 -8.82
CA ILE A 117 3.74 6.84 -8.45
C ILE A 117 4.58 7.88 -9.23
N GLU A 118 5.91 7.70 -9.31
CA GLU A 118 6.78 8.56 -10.12
C GLU A 118 6.33 8.57 -11.59
N THR A 119 5.96 7.40 -12.12
CA THR A 119 5.46 7.25 -13.48
C THR A 119 4.14 7.99 -13.67
N ALA A 120 3.17 7.81 -12.78
CA ALA A 120 1.86 8.46 -12.86
C ALA A 120 1.98 9.99 -12.77
N ALA A 121 2.81 10.53 -11.86
CA ALA A 121 3.02 11.97 -11.72
C ALA A 121 3.66 12.59 -12.98
N LYS A 122 4.68 11.94 -13.54
CA LYS A 122 5.30 12.38 -14.79
C LYS A 122 4.36 12.26 -15.99
N LEU A 123 3.57 11.17 -16.03
CA LEU A 123 2.59 10.94 -17.08
C LEU A 123 1.50 12.00 -17.08
N ALA A 124 0.98 12.37 -15.89
CA ALA A 124 0.02 13.45 -15.75
C ALA A 124 0.53 14.78 -16.33
N ARG A 125 1.75 15.16 -15.98
CA ARG A 125 2.38 16.37 -16.52
C ARG A 125 2.62 16.30 -18.03
N LEU A 126 3.06 15.13 -18.53
CA LEU A 126 3.33 14.94 -19.96
C LEU A 126 2.04 14.92 -20.78
N HIS A 127 0.95 14.36 -20.26
CA HIS A 127 -0.37 14.39 -20.87
C HIS A 127 -0.79 15.83 -21.21
N PHE A 128 -0.77 16.73 -20.24
CA PHE A 128 -1.13 18.13 -20.47
C PHE A 128 -0.14 18.87 -21.37
N THR A 129 1.15 18.54 -21.27
CA THR A 129 2.15 19.09 -22.20
C THR A 129 1.84 18.66 -23.65
N ALA A 130 1.41 17.43 -23.90
CA ALA A 130 1.04 16.94 -25.21
C ALA A 130 -0.21 17.65 -25.77
N LEU A 131 -1.13 18.06 -24.89
CA LEU A 131 -2.30 18.87 -25.23
C LEU A 131 -1.99 20.37 -25.42
N GLY A 132 -0.76 20.81 -25.13
CA GLY A 132 -0.36 22.22 -25.23
C GLY A 132 -0.59 23.03 -23.92
N GLU A 133 -1.09 22.38 -22.86
CA GLU A 133 -1.35 22.99 -21.55
C GLU A 133 -0.09 22.95 -20.66
N THR A 134 0.99 23.63 -21.09
CA THR A 134 2.33 23.49 -20.49
C THR A 134 2.47 24.02 -19.08
N ASP A 135 1.55 24.86 -18.61
CA ASP A 135 1.52 25.40 -17.24
C ASP A 135 0.80 24.48 -16.24
N ARG A 136 0.18 23.41 -16.73
CA ARG A 136 -0.62 22.48 -15.93
C ARG A 136 0.28 21.41 -15.33
N MET A 137 1.00 21.77 -14.25
CA MET A 137 2.08 20.96 -13.66
C MET A 137 1.87 20.63 -12.18
N HIS A 138 0.94 21.31 -11.50
CA HIS A 138 0.76 21.15 -10.07
C HIS A 138 0.14 19.78 -9.74
N VAL A 139 0.67 19.10 -8.72
CA VAL A 139 0.20 17.81 -8.26
C VAL A 139 -0.22 17.92 -6.80
N ILE A 140 -1.36 17.34 -6.43
CA ILE A 140 -1.89 17.44 -5.08
C ILE A 140 -1.95 16.04 -4.47
N GLY A 141 -1.47 15.89 -3.23
CA GLY A 141 -1.62 14.74 -2.38
C GLY A 141 -2.45 15.05 -1.14
N ARG A 142 -2.52 14.10 -0.20
CA ARG A 142 -3.28 14.24 1.04
C ARG A 142 -2.37 14.17 2.26
N THR A 143 -2.73 14.87 3.34
CA THR A 143 -2.16 14.61 4.66
C THR A 143 -2.33 13.13 5.02
N GLU A 144 -1.42 12.58 5.79
CA GLU A 144 -1.36 11.16 6.18
C GLU A 144 -1.16 10.15 5.01
N GLY A 145 -1.20 10.59 3.74
CA GLY A 145 -0.99 9.73 2.57
C GLY A 145 0.43 9.15 2.49
N PHE A 146 0.56 7.95 1.92
CA PHE A 146 1.85 7.32 1.64
C PHE A 146 1.94 6.85 0.19
N HIS A 147 2.80 7.47 -0.58
CA HIS A 147 2.95 7.21 -2.02
C HIS A 147 4.37 6.76 -2.41
N GLY A 148 5.10 6.17 -1.47
CA GLY A 148 6.47 5.68 -1.71
C GLY A 148 7.55 6.65 -1.25
N VAL A 149 8.79 6.38 -1.66
CA VAL A 149 10.01 6.99 -1.11
C VAL A 149 10.89 7.69 -2.16
N PHE A 150 10.42 7.82 -3.39
CA PHE A 150 11.10 8.57 -4.45
C PHE A 150 10.69 10.05 -4.43
N GLY A 151 11.15 10.84 -5.39
CA GLY A 151 10.96 12.29 -5.40
C GLY A 151 9.49 12.71 -5.27
N PHE A 152 8.65 12.33 -6.22
CA PHE A 152 7.22 12.64 -6.14
C PHE A 152 6.56 11.92 -4.97
N GLY A 153 6.80 10.62 -4.80
CA GLY A 153 6.17 9.83 -3.74
C GLY A 153 6.39 10.41 -2.35
N THR A 154 7.63 10.83 -2.03
CA THR A 154 7.93 11.53 -0.78
C THR A 154 7.22 12.88 -0.70
N THR A 155 7.13 13.61 -1.81
CA THR A 155 6.59 14.97 -1.82
C THR A 155 5.07 15.02 -1.66
N ILE A 156 4.34 14.14 -2.36
CA ILE A 156 2.87 14.04 -2.28
C ILE A 156 2.39 13.20 -1.10
N GLY A 157 3.29 12.43 -0.46
CA GLY A 157 3.01 11.76 0.80
C GLY A 157 2.86 12.75 1.95
N GLY A 158 1.89 12.54 2.85
CA GLY A 158 1.54 13.47 3.92
C GLY A 158 2.08 13.09 5.30
N ILE A 159 2.75 11.95 5.45
CA ILE A 159 3.36 11.53 6.72
C ILE A 159 4.64 12.34 6.94
N GLU A 160 4.58 13.33 7.85
CA GLU A 160 5.63 14.31 8.06
C GLU A 160 7.01 13.68 8.34
N MET A 161 7.07 12.63 9.15
CA MET A 161 8.32 11.92 9.46
C MET A 161 9.04 11.36 8.23
N ASN A 162 8.30 11.04 7.16
CA ASN A 162 8.84 10.50 5.91
C ASN A 162 9.37 11.61 4.98
N ARG A 163 9.13 12.87 5.30
CA ARG A 163 9.48 14.06 4.52
C ARG A 163 10.67 14.81 5.11
N SER A 164 10.81 14.72 6.43
CA SER A 164 11.82 15.48 7.18
C SER A 164 13.25 15.02 6.89
N GLY A 165 14.17 15.97 6.78
CA GLY A 165 15.62 15.71 6.68
C GLY A 165 16.13 15.48 5.26
N PHE A 166 15.29 15.50 4.21
CA PHE A 166 15.71 15.25 2.82
C PHE A 166 15.94 16.52 2.00
N GLY A 167 15.85 17.71 2.63
CA GLY A 167 16.05 18.99 1.95
C GLY A 167 14.85 19.41 1.10
N PRO A 168 15.05 20.25 0.05
CA PRO A 168 13.95 20.67 -0.81
C PRO A 168 13.31 19.48 -1.54
N LEU A 169 11.98 19.39 -1.45
CA LEU A 169 11.19 18.39 -2.15
C LEU A 169 10.83 18.88 -3.58
N VAL A 170 10.11 18.06 -4.34
CA VAL A 170 9.68 18.40 -5.71
C VAL A 170 8.76 19.61 -5.69
N GLY A 171 9.00 20.59 -6.56
CA GLY A 171 8.16 21.78 -6.71
C GLY A 171 6.82 21.52 -7.38
N ASP A 172 5.91 22.50 -7.30
CA ASP A 172 4.54 22.43 -7.82
C ASP A 172 3.77 21.24 -7.24
N VAL A 173 3.82 21.10 -5.92
CA VAL A 173 3.12 20.11 -5.15
C VAL A 173 2.54 20.72 -3.89
N SER A 174 1.32 20.33 -3.52
CA SER A 174 0.68 20.67 -2.24
C SER A 174 -0.03 19.48 -1.63
N LEU A 175 -0.41 19.62 -0.36
CA LEU A 175 -1.19 18.64 0.39
C LEU A 175 -2.47 19.29 0.88
N VAL A 176 -3.56 18.52 0.85
CA VAL A 176 -4.85 18.91 1.42
C VAL A 176 -5.25 17.97 2.56
N ALA A 177 -6.23 18.35 3.37
CA ALA A 177 -6.81 17.48 4.39
C ALA A 177 -7.30 16.16 3.73
N HIS A 178 -7.03 15.05 4.39
CA HIS A 178 -7.19 13.72 3.77
C HIS A 178 -8.64 13.29 3.54
N ASP A 179 -9.62 13.94 4.17
CA ASP A 179 -11.04 13.56 4.18
C ASP A 179 -11.99 14.73 3.85
N SER A 180 -11.49 15.83 3.27
CA SER A 180 -12.31 16.99 2.91
C SER A 180 -12.27 17.29 1.42
N VAL A 181 -13.44 17.18 0.77
CA VAL A 181 -13.64 17.59 -0.63
C VAL A 181 -13.53 19.11 -0.74
N GLU A 182 -14.01 19.86 0.25
CA GLU A 182 -13.97 21.31 0.33
C GLU A 182 -12.53 21.81 0.37
N ALA A 183 -11.66 21.17 1.16
CA ALA A 183 -10.24 21.52 1.21
C ALA A 183 -9.54 21.32 -0.13
N LEU A 184 -9.93 20.30 -0.92
CA LEU A 184 -9.43 20.10 -2.27
C LEU A 184 -9.95 21.19 -3.22
N GLU A 185 -11.21 21.57 -3.13
CA GLU A 185 -11.81 22.64 -3.96
C GLU A 185 -11.19 24.01 -3.64
N GLU A 186 -10.97 24.31 -2.37
CA GLU A 186 -10.25 25.51 -1.95
C GLU A 186 -8.82 25.54 -2.51
N GLU A 187 -8.12 24.42 -2.50
CA GLU A 187 -6.78 24.32 -3.03
C GLU A 187 -6.75 24.47 -4.56
N PHE A 188 -7.73 23.90 -5.29
CA PHE A 188 -7.89 24.14 -6.73
C PHE A 188 -8.08 25.63 -7.01
N ASN A 189 -8.94 26.30 -6.25
CA ASN A 189 -9.18 27.74 -6.41
C ASN A 189 -7.94 28.59 -6.08
N ARG A 190 -7.16 28.18 -5.08
CA ARG A 190 -5.92 28.88 -4.68
C ARG A 190 -4.82 28.81 -5.74
N ILE A 191 -4.68 27.65 -6.40
CA ILE A 191 -3.64 27.41 -7.41
C ILE A 191 -4.09 27.94 -8.78
N GLY A 192 -5.35 27.85 -9.10
CA GLY A 192 -5.96 27.91 -10.41
C GLY A 192 -6.10 26.49 -10.99
N PRO A 193 -7.33 25.97 -11.14
CA PRO A 193 -7.54 24.57 -11.54
C PRO A 193 -6.91 24.24 -12.90
N GLU A 194 -6.75 25.21 -13.79
CA GLU A 194 -6.06 25.08 -15.07
C GLU A 194 -4.54 24.81 -14.92
N ARG A 195 -3.99 24.98 -13.73
CA ARG A 195 -2.58 24.69 -13.42
C ARG A 195 -2.40 23.36 -12.70
N VAL A 196 -3.51 22.71 -12.26
CA VAL A 196 -3.45 21.43 -11.55
C VAL A 196 -3.48 20.27 -12.54
N ALA A 197 -2.42 19.46 -12.54
CA ALA A 197 -2.33 18.27 -13.38
C ALA A 197 -3.06 17.07 -12.78
N ALA A 198 -2.83 16.76 -11.51
CA ALA A 198 -3.39 15.55 -10.89
C ALA A 198 -3.62 15.69 -9.39
N PHE A 199 -4.60 14.95 -8.90
CA PHE A 199 -4.82 14.65 -7.49
C PHE A 199 -4.59 13.16 -7.22
N PHE A 200 -3.79 12.84 -6.20
CA PHE A 200 -3.44 11.47 -5.79
C PHE A 200 -4.20 11.07 -4.54
N CYS A 201 -4.83 9.89 -4.56
CA CYS A 201 -5.69 9.42 -3.49
C CYS A 201 -5.64 7.90 -3.34
N GLU A 202 -5.37 7.40 -2.14
CA GLU A 202 -5.60 6.00 -1.78
C GLU A 202 -7.10 5.79 -1.47
N PRO A 203 -7.79 4.75 -1.98
CA PRO A 203 -9.19 4.46 -1.61
C PRO A 203 -9.39 4.27 -0.10
N VAL A 204 -8.47 3.55 0.54
CA VAL A 204 -8.27 3.48 1.99
C VAL A 204 -6.80 3.79 2.23
N MET A 205 -6.51 4.71 3.13
CA MET A 205 -5.12 5.04 3.44
C MET A 205 -4.52 3.97 4.34
N GLY A 206 -3.62 3.18 3.78
CA GLY A 206 -3.04 2.06 4.53
C GLY A 206 -2.00 2.49 5.54
N ALA A 207 -0.86 3.00 5.07
CA ALA A 207 0.31 3.33 5.89
C ALA A 207 0.09 4.52 6.83
N GLY A 208 -0.88 5.39 6.56
CA GLY A 208 -1.30 6.49 7.43
C GLY A 208 -2.06 6.05 8.68
N GLY A 209 -2.37 4.74 8.82
CA GLY A 209 -3.07 4.23 10.01
C GLY A 209 -4.40 3.51 9.71
N VAL A 210 -4.58 2.99 8.51
CA VAL A 210 -5.85 2.41 8.02
C VAL A 210 -7.00 3.40 8.16
N LEU A 211 -6.81 4.60 7.56
CA LEU A 211 -7.85 5.62 7.60
C LEU A 211 -8.88 5.33 6.49
N LEU A 212 -10.10 5.06 6.94
CA LEU A 212 -11.23 4.83 6.03
C LEU A 212 -11.70 6.17 5.46
N PRO A 213 -12.15 6.24 4.20
CA PRO A 213 -12.68 7.48 3.63
C PRO A 213 -13.99 7.85 4.31
N GLY A 214 -14.23 9.16 4.48
CA GLY A 214 -15.52 9.67 4.89
C GLY A 214 -16.63 9.30 3.89
N GLU A 215 -17.89 9.41 4.32
CA GLU A 215 -19.02 9.09 3.47
C GLU A 215 -18.97 9.90 2.17
N ARG A 216 -19.03 9.21 1.02
CA ARG A 216 -18.97 9.78 -0.33
C ARG A 216 -17.75 10.67 -0.64
N TYR A 217 -16.68 10.55 0.14
CA TYR A 217 -15.46 11.34 -0.08
C TYR A 217 -14.81 11.02 -1.44
N ILE A 218 -14.67 9.74 -1.77
CA ILE A 218 -14.02 9.30 -3.02
C ILE A 218 -14.84 9.75 -4.24
N GLU A 219 -16.16 9.63 -4.18
CA GLU A 219 -17.05 10.13 -5.23
C GLU A 219 -16.98 11.66 -5.37
N GLY A 220 -16.93 12.36 -4.24
CA GLY A 220 -16.83 13.81 -4.20
C GLY A 220 -15.55 14.34 -4.85
N VAL A 221 -14.38 13.76 -4.50
CA VAL A 221 -13.09 14.16 -5.09
C VAL A 221 -13.00 13.76 -6.57
N ALA A 222 -13.54 12.61 -6.97
CA ALA A 222 -13.58 12.20 -8.37
C ALA A 222 -14.42 13.17 -9.21
N ALA A 223 -15.64 13.52 -8.75
CA ALA A 223 -16.50 14.48 -9.42
C ALA A 223 -15.89 15.89 -9.48
N LEU A 224 -15.16 16.29 -8.44
CA LEU A 224 -14.44 17.58 -8.41
C LEU A 224 -13.31 17.59 -9.45
N CYS A 225 -12.51 16.52 -9.52
CA CYS A 225 -11.45 16.37 -10.52
C CYS A 225 -12.01 16.40 -11.93
N GLU A 226 -13.10 15.67 -12.21
CA GLU A 226 -13.76 15.65 -13.51
C GLU A 226 -14.25 17.06 -13.92
N ARG A 227 -14.92 17.77 -13.02
CA ARG A 227 -15.44 19.14 -13.25
C ARG A 227 -14.36 20.13 -13.70
N HIS A 228 -13.14 19.99 -13.15
CA HIS A 228 -12.02 20.88 -13.43
C HIS A 228 -11.02 20.30 -14.45
N GLY A 229 -11.29 19.10 -14.97
CA GLY A 229 -10.42 18.38 -15.88
C GLY A 229 -9.06 18.03 -15.26
N VAL A 230 -8.97 17.93 -13.93
CA VAL A 230 -7.78 17.46 -13.19
C VAL A 230 -7.78 15.93 -13.25
N LEU A 231 -6.61 15.31 -13.44
CA LEU A 231 -6.51 13.85 -13.47
C LEU A 231 -6.63 13.28 -12.05
N PHE A 232 -7.58 12.37 -11.86
CA PHE A 232 -7.71 11.61 -10.62
C PHE A 232 -6.84 10.34 -10.68
N VAL A 233 -5.81 10.28 -9.83
CA VAL A 233 -4.89 9.15 -9.72
C VAL A 233 -5.21 8.34 -8.47
N CYS A 234 -5.73 7.14 -8.67
CA CYS A 234 -6.03 6.20 -7.60
C CYS A 234 -4.76 5.41 -7.24
N ASP A 235 -4.27 5.55 -6.02
CA ASP A 235 -3.19 4.70 -5.49
C ASP A 235 -3.79 3.43 -4.88
N SER A 236 -3.81 2.37 -5.67
CA SER A 236 -4.31 1.04 -5.30
C SER A 236 -3.21 0.08 -4.85
N VAL A 237 -2.04 0.57 -4.53
CA VAL A 237 -0.86 -0.24 -4.16
C VAL A 237 -1.15 -1.14 -2.96
N ILE A 238 -1.89 -0.66 -1.95
CA ILE A 238 -2.37 -1.49 -0.82
C ILE A 238 -3.76 -2.07 -1.14
N CYS A 239 -4.65 -1.26 -1.68
CA CYS A 239 -6.08 -1.55 -1.80
C CYS A 239 -6.44 -2.60 -2.85
N GLY A 240 -5.56 -2.84 -3.82
CA GLY A 240 -5.81 -3.75 -4.94
C GLY A 240 -5.66 -5.23 -4.62
N PHE A 241 -5.96 -6.02 -5.64
CA PHE A 241 -5.80 -7.49 -5.69
C PHE A 241 -6.46 -8.22 -4.52
N GLY A 242 -7.71 -7.83 -4.24
CA GLY A 242 -8.57 -8.44 -3.23
C GLY A 242 -8.52 -7.80 -1.85
N ARG A 243 -7.63 -6.86 -1.55
CA ARG A 243 -7.57 -6.23 -0.22
C ARG A 243 -8.88 -5.53 0.15
N LEU A 244 -9.52 -4.86 -0.81
CA LEU A 244 -10.87 -4.30 -0.66
C LEU A 244 -11.96 -5.17 -1.32
N GLY A 245 -11.69 -6.44 -1.64
CA GLY A 245 -12.67 -7.34 -2.24
C GLY A 245 -12.86 -7.18 -3.75
N THR A 246 -12.07 -6.33 -4.41
CA THR A 246 -12.10 -6.07 -5.85
C THR A 246 -10.68 -6.09 -6.42
N TRP A 247 -10.53 -5.94 -7.77
CA TRP A 247 -9.22 -5.99 -8.39
C TRP A 247 -8.35 -4.78 -8.06
N PHE A 248 -8.92 -3.58 -8.02
CA PHE A 248 -8.16 -2.35 -7.78
C PHE A 248 -8.65 -1.52 -6.58
N GLY A 249 -9.73 -1.93 -5.91
CA GLY A 249 -10.26 -1.26 -4.73
C GLY A 249 -11.15 -0.06 -5.05
N ILE A 250 -10.90 0.68 -6.13
CA ILE A 250 -11.72 1.82 -6.53
C ILE A 250 -13.15 1.40 -6.94
N GLU A 251 -13.34 0.17 -7.38
CA GLU A 251 -14.63 -0.40 -7.76
C GLU A 251 -15.62 -0.51 -6.58
N ARG A 252 -15.16 -0.30 -5.33
CA ARG A 252 -16.02 -0.22 -4.14
C ARG A 252 -16.78 1.10 -4.05
N PHE A 253 -16.46 2.07 -4.90
CA PHE A 253 -17.03 3.41 -4.91
C PHE A 253 -17.67 3.72 -6.25
N GLU A 254 -18.70 4.58 -6.24
CA GLU A 254 -19.32 5.13 -7.46
C GLU A 254 -18.42 6.23 -8.05
N ALA A 255 -17.17 5.89 -8.35
CA ALA A 255 -16.15 6.83 -8.78
C ALA A 255 -15.29 6.22 -9.88
N SER A 256 -14.82 7.04 -10.82
CA SER A 256 -13.87 6.65 -11.86
C SER A 256 -12.56 7.41 -11.68
N ALA A 257 -11.44 6.70 -11.82
CA ALA A 257 -10.11 7.30 -11.87
C ALA A 257 -9.64 7.46 -13.32
N ASP A 258 -8.62 8.28 -13.53
CA ASP A 258 -7.92 8.41 -14.81
C ASP A 258 -6.71 7.49 -14.90
N MET A 259 -6.08 7.27 -13.76
CA MET A 259 -4.96 6.34 -13.61
C MET A 259 -5.11 5.54 -12.31
N ILE A 260 -4.66 4.29 -12.32
CA ILE A 260 -4.60 3.42 -11.15
C ILE A 260 -3.17 2.93 -11.00
N VAL A 261 -2.53 3.28 -9.88
CA VAL A 261 -1.20 2.76 -9.54
C VAL A 261 -1.36 1.47 -8.76
N PHE A 262 -0.63 0.44 -9.15
CA PHE A 262 -0.69 -0.88 -8.52
C PHE A 262 0.70 -1.47 -8.23
N ALA A 263 0.78 -2.33 -7.22
CA ALA A 263 1.96 -3.13 -6.88
C ALA A 263 1.58 -4.24 -5.88
N LYS A 264 2.48 -4.63 -4.99
CA LYS A 264 2.24 -5.50 -3.82
C LYS A 264 1.45 -6.78 -4.15
N GLY A 265 0.12 -6.71 -3.97
CA GLY A 265 -0.78 -7.84 -4.20
C GLY A 265 -0.77 -8.38 -5.63
N VAL A 266 -0.27 -7.65 -6.63
CA VAL A 266 -0.19 -8.10 -8.02
C VAL A 266 0.66 -9.37 -8.19
N THR A 267 1.66 -9.58 -7.35
CA THR A 267 2.47 -10.80 -7.29
C THR A 267 2.39 -11.50 -5.94
N SER A 268 1.57 -10.99 -5.03
CA SER A 268 1.56 -11.38 -3.61
C SER A 268 2.97 -11.41 -2.98
N GLY A 269 3.87 -10.55 -3.46
CA GLY A 269 5.22 -10.39 -2.95
C GLY A 269 6.22 -11.47 -3.37
N TYR A 270 5.83 -12.44 -4.21
CA TYR A 270 6.75 -13.46 -4.69
C TYR A 270 7.90 -12.87 -5.54
N LEU A 271 7.59 -11.84 -6.33
CA LEU A 271 8.60 -11.07 -7.08
C LEU A 271 8.18 -9.58 -7.13
N PRO A 272 9.15 -8.64 -7.21
CA PRO A 272 8.86 -7.22 -7.28
C PRO A 272 8.25 -6.84 -8.63
N LEU A 273 7.04 -6.28 -8.60
CA LEU A 273 6.32 -5.75 -9.76
C LEU A 273 5.36 -4.65 -9.31
N GLY A 274 5.14 -3.69 -10.18
CA GLY A 274 4.11 -2.67 -10.06
C GLY A 274 3.80 -2.08 -11.43
N GLY A 275 3.02 -1.02 -11.45
CA GLY A 275 2.68 -0.32 -12.67
C GLY A 275 1.60 0.72 -12.51
N VAL A 276 1.23 1.27 -13.65
CA VAL A 276 0.12 2.20 -13.79
C VAL A 276 -0.80 1.68 -14.89
N VAL A 277 -2.08 1.49 -14.55
CA VAL A 277 -3.14 1.38 -15.54
C VAL A 277 -3.62 2.80 -15.82
N THR A 278 -3.66 3.20 -17.07
CA THR A 278 -4.13 4.52 -17.49
C THR A 278 -5.30 4.39 -18.45
N SER A 279 -6.30 5.26 -18.32
CA SER A 279 -7.43 5.30 -19.26
C SER A 279 -6.98 5.67 -20.68
N GLY A 280 -7.77 5.26 -21.67
CA GLY A 280 -7.55 5.64 -23.08
C GLY A 280 -7.47 7.15 -23.24
N ARG A 281 -8.31 7.92 -22.52
CA ARG A 281 -8.30 9.38 -22.54
C ARG A 281 -6.94 9.98 -22.17
N VAL A 282 -6.28 9.41 -21.16
CA VAL A 282 -4.95 9.88 -20.72
C VAL A 282 -3.85 9.41 -21.68
N ALA A 283 -3.98 8.20 -22.22
CA ALA A 283 -2.96 7.62 -23.10
C ALA A 283 -2.99 8.19 -24.53
N GLU A 284 -4.17 8.54 -25.05
CA GLU A 284 -4.39 8.90 -26.45
C GLU A 284 -3.47 10.01 -26.95
N PRO A 285 -3.27 11.16 -26.26
CA PRO A 285 -2.38 12.21 -26.76
C PRO A 285 -0.91 11.81 -26.89
N LEU A 286 -0.51 10.70 -26.24
CA LEU A 286 0.85 10.17 -26.26
C LEU A 286 1.01 9.01 -27.28
N TRP A 287 -0.11 8.46 -27.76
CA TRP A 287 -0.16 7.35 -28.71
C TRP A 287 -0.57 7.79 -30.12
N SER A 288 -1.28 8.91 -30.23
CA SER A 288 -1.66 9.48 -31.53
C SER A 288 -0.42 9.97 -32.30
N PRO A 289 -0.25 9.58 -33.58
CA PRO A 289 0.89 10.00 -34.39
C PRO A 289 1.06 11.52 -34.49
N GLU A 290 -0.02 12.29 -34.39
CA GLU A 290 -0.05 13.75 -34.53
C GLU A 290 0.52 14.47 -33.29
N THR A 291 0.30 13.89 -32.10
CA THR A 291 0.65 14.54 -30.82
C THR A 291 1.68 13.77 -30.01
N ALA A 292 1.95 12.49 -30.40
CA ALA A 292 2.82 11.59 -29.66
C ALA A 292 4.18 12.21 -29.32
N ARG A 293 4.54 12.08 -28.04
CA ARG A 293 5.86 12.41 -27.52
C ARG A 293 6.43 11.20 -26.80
N PRO A 294 7.73 10.92 -26.96
CA PRO A 294 8.35 9.81 -26.22
C PRO A 294 8.22 10.05 -24.71
N PHE A 295 7.56 9.13 -24.01
CA PHE A 295 7.54 9.11 -22.55
C PHE A 295 8.88 8.56 -22.05
N ARG A 296 9.81 9.45 -21.73
CA ARG A 296 11.16 9.08 -21.26
C ARG A 296 11.15 8.72 -19.77
N GLN A 297 10.47 7.62 -19.49
CA GLN A 297 10.30 7.02 -18.18
C GLN A 297 10.43 5.50 -18.30
N GLY A 298 10.96 4.85 -17.27
CA GLY A 298 11.07 3.39 -17.18
C GLY A 298 12.25 3.00 -16.30
N THR A 299 12.03 2.01 -15.45
CA THR A 299 13.09 1.37 -14.68
C THR A 299 13.72 0.24 -15.49
N THR A 300 14.96 -0.11 -15.21
CA THR A 300 15.72 -1.15 -15.94
C THR A 300 14.96 -2.48 -16.01
N TYR A 301 14.22 -2.82 -14.96
CA TYR A 301 13.49 -4.09 -14.85
C TYR A 301 11.99 -3.98 -15.15
N ALA A 302 11.54 -2.89 -15.77
CA ALA A 302 10.14 -2.76 -16.21
C ALA A 302 9.77 -3.90 -17.18
N GLY A 303 8.63 -4.56 -16.93
CA GLY A 303 8.16 -5.67 -17.75
C GLY A 303 9.05 -6.92 -17.69
N HIS A 304 9.78 -7.14 -16.59
CA HIS A 304 10.62 -8.33 -16.40
C HIS A 304 9.82 -9.62 -16.57
N PRO A 305 10.17 -10.51 -17.54
CA PRO A 305 9.32 -11.64 -17.91
C PRO A 305 8.98 -12.58 -16.75
N THR A 306 9.94 -12.84 -15.86
CA THR A 306 9.70 -13.72 -14.71
C THR A 306 8.76 -13.07 -13.68
N CYS A 307 8.85 -11.76 -13.47
CA CYS A 307 7.92 -11.03 -12.60
C CYS A 307 6.51 -11.00 -13.19
N CYS A 308 6.40 -10.83 -14.51
CA CYS A 308 5.12 -10.85 -15.20
C CYS A 308 4.47 -12.25 -15.16
N ALA A 309 5.24 -13.32 -15.36
CA ALA A 309 4.75 -14.69 -15.22
C ALA A 309 4.28 -15.01 -13.79
N ALA A 310 4.98 -14.50 -12.78
CA ALA A 310 4.55 -14.61 -11.38
C ALA A 310 3.22 -13.86 -11.16
N ALA A 311 3.07 -12.65 -11.71
CA ALA A 311 1.83 -11.90 -11.60
C ALA A 311 0.65 -12.61 -12.29
N LEU A 312 0.82 -13.12 -13.50
CA LEU A 312 -0.21 -13.89 -14.20
C LEU A 312 -0.67 -15.09 -13.37
N THR A 313 0.27 -15.87 -12.83
CA THR A 313 -0.04 -17.01 -11.96
C THR A 313 -0.75 -16.59 -10.68
N ASN A 314 -0.36 -15.46 -10.10
CA ASN A 314 -1.02 -14.90 -8.91
C ASN A 314 -2.47 -14.46 -9.20
N LEU A 315 -2.71 -13.81 -10.34
CA LEU A 315 -4.07 -13.45 -10.77
C LEU A 315 -4.95 -14.70 -10.96
N ASP A 316 -4.42 -15.76 -11.56
CA ASP A 316 -5.13 -17.05 -11.70
C ASP A 316 -5.51 -17.62 -10.33
N ILE A 317 -4.59 -17.64 -9.37
CA ILE A 317 -4.86 -18.15 -8.02
C ILE A 317 -5.95 -17.33 -7.32
N ILE A 318 -5.89 -16.00 -7.41
CA ILE A 318 -6.90 -15.10 -6.81
C ILE A 318 -8.28 -15.41 -7.40
N GLU A 319 -8.38 -15.59 -8.71
CA GLU A 319 -9.63 -15.84 -9.43
C GLU A 319 -10.17 -17.26 -9.14
N GLU A 320 -9.35 -18.30 -9.31
CA GLU A 320 -9.73 -19.70 -9.14
C GLU A 320 -10.13 -20.03 -7.69
N GLU A 321 -9.47 -19.41 -6.70
CA GLU A 321 -9.79 -19.60 -5.28
C GLU A 321 -10.88 -18.63 -4.77
N GLY A 322 -11.41 -17.76 -5.63
CA GLY A 322 -12.48 -16.81 -5.28
C GLY A 322 -12.09 -15.81 -4.21
N LEU A 323 -10.81 -15.40 -4.14
CA LEU A 323 -10.28 -14.62 -3.02
C LEU A 323 -10.84 -13.20 -2.93
N LEU A 324 -11.37 -12.64 -4.03
CA LEU A 324 -12.07 -11.35 -3.97
C LEU A 324 -13.34 -11.44 -3.12
N ALA A 325 -14.22 -12.41 -3.42
CA ALA A 325 -15.45 -12.64 -2.66
C ALA A 325 -15.15 -13.03 -1.21
N ARG A 326 -14.13 -13.90 -1.01
CA ARG A 326 -13.69 -14.28 0.32
C ARG A 326 -13.23 -13.09 1.16
N SER A 327 -12.55 -12.11 0.57
CA SER A 327 -12.13 -10.89 1.27
C SER A 327 -13.33 -10.10 1.81
N LEU A 328 -14.41 -10.01 1.03
CA LEU A 328 -15.66 -9.37 1.47
C LEU A 328 -16.33 -10.12 2.63
N GLU A 329 -16.28 -11.45 2.62
CA GLU A 329 -16.79 -12.27 3.74
C GLU A 329 -15.96 -12.11 5.02
N LEU A 330 -14.64 -11.96 4.88
CA LEU A 330 -13.72 -11.81 6.00
C LEU A 330 -13.67 -10.39 6.57
N GLU A 331 -14.09 -9.39 5.82
CA GLU A 331 -14.11 -7.98 6.20
C GLU A 331 -14.88 -7.74 7.50
N SER A 332 -16.13 -8.21 7.60
CA SER A 332 -16.94 -8.08 8.81
C SER A 332 -16.41 -8.92 9.97
N GLN A 333 -15.90 -10.13 9.68
CA GLN A 333 -15.34 -11.01 10.70
C GLN A 333 -14.10 -10.41 11.36
N LEU A 334 -13.24 -9.74 10.57
CA LEU A 334 -12.09 -9.01 11.10
C LEU A 334 -12.53 -7.83 11.97
N ALA A 335 -13.54 -7.09 11.53
CA ALA A 335 -14.09 -5.98 12.30
C ALA A 335 -14.62 -6.44 13.66
N ASP A 336 -15.43 -7.52 13.67
CA ASP A 336 -15.96 -8.11 14.91
C ASP A 336 -14.84 -8.49 15.89
N VAL A 337 -13.79 -9.12 15.39
CA VAL A 337 -12.65 -9.55 16.20
C VAL A 337 -11.87 -8.37 16.78
N LEU A 338 -11.64 -7.32 15.98
CA LEU A 338 -10.91 -6.14 16.44
C LEU A 338 -11.72 -5.32 17.45
N HIS A 339 -13.04 -5.18 17.24
CA HIS A 339 -13.92 -4.55 18.22
C HIS A 339 -13.97 -5.34 19.52
N ALA A 340 -14.14 -6.67 19.45
CA ALA A 340 -14.12 -7.51 20.65
C ALA A 340 -12.80 -7.41 21.42
N ALA A 341 -11.67 -7.35 20.71
CA ALA A 341 -10.36 -7.17 21.33
C ALA A 341 -10.19 -5.78 21.98
N ALA A 342 -10.81 -4.74 21.44
CA ALA A 342 -10.77 -3.38 21.98
C ALA A 342 -11.71 -3.17 23.17
N ASP A 343 -12.87 -3.85 23.17
CA ASP A 343 -13.93 -3.70 24.18
C ASP A 343 -13.71 -4.57 25.43
N ASP A 344 -12.64 -5.37 25.48
CA ASP A 344 -12.33 -6.21 26.63
C ASP A 344 -12.21 -5.38 27.92
N ALA A 345 -12.96 -5.77 28.95
CA ALA A 345 -13.04 -5.05 30.22
C ALA A 345 -11.70 -4.90 30.95
N SER A 346 -10.71 -5.73 30.63
CA SER A 346 -9.36 -5.68 31.25
C SER A 346 -8.56 -4.43 30.87
N HIS A 347 -8.95 -3.74 29.78
CA HIS A 347 -8.30 -2.52 29.28
C HIS A 347 -9.30 -1.51 28.71
N ALA A 348 -10.53 -1.49 29.23
CA ALA A 348 -11.58 -0.58 28.79
C ALA A 348 -11.12 0.90 28.85
N GLY A 349 -11.26 1.62 27.75
CA GLY A 349 -10.86 3.02 27.59
C GLY A 349 -9.40 3.23 27.19
N ASP A 350 -8.64 2.18 26.89
CA ASP A 350 -7.27 2.27 26.40
C ASP A 350 -7.19 2.40 24.88
N VAL A 351 -8.27 2.02 24.21
CA VAL A 351 -8.46 2.17 22.76
C VAL A 351 -9.39 3.34 22.49
N SER A 352 -8.96 4.27 21.63
CA SER A 352 -9.77 5.43 21.22
C SER A 352 -10.64 5.11 20.00
N GLU A 353 -10.18 4.25 19.09
CA GLU A 353 -10.87 3.94 17.86
C GLU A 353 -10.46 2.57 17.31
N VAL A 354 -11.42 1.87 16.71
CA VAL A 354 -11.19 0.70 15.86
C VAL A 354 -11.62 1.05 14.44
N ARG A 355 -10.68 1.07 13.51
CA ARG A 355 -10.93 1.27 12.07
C ARG A 355 -10.92 -0.08 11.37
N ALA A 356 -12.08 -0.58 11.02
CA ALA A 356 -12.29 -1.85 10.34
C ALA A 356 -13.67 -1.90 9.67
N GLY A 357 -13.97 -2.95 8.91
CA GLY A 357 -15.29 -3.15 8.30
C GLY A 357 -15.41 -2.59 6.88
N PHE A 358 -14.30 -2.13 6.30
CA PHE A 358 -14.22 -1.78 4.88
C PHE A 358 -12.90 -2.27 4.30
N GLY A 359 -12.97 -3.42 3.60
CA GLY A 359 -11.81 -4.17 3.16
C GLY A 359 -11.23 -5.09 4.26
N PHE A 360 -10.41 -6.05 3.86
CA PHE A 360 -9.79 -7.02 4.77
C PHE A 360 -8.50 -6.45 5.37
N LEU A 361 -8.65 -5.34 6.09
CA LEU A 361 -7.61 -4.64 6.85
C LEU A 361 -8.27 -3.86 7.99
N GLY A 362 -7.50 -3.53 9.02
CA GLY A 362 -8.00 -2.74 10.15
C GLY A 362 -6.87 -2.21 11.02
N ALA A 363 -7.23 -1.32 11.95
CA ALA A 363 -6.32 -0.80 12.96
C ALA A 363 -7.03 -0.60 14.30
N VAL A 364 -6.26 -0.75 15.38
CA VAL A 364 -6.67 -0.44 16.74
C VAL A 364 -5.82 0.74 17.20
N GLU A 365 -6.44 1.89 17.45
CA GLU A 365 -5.79 3.12 17.87
C GLU A 365 -5.81 3.27 19.37
N LEU A 366 -4.67 3.62 19.93
CA LEU A 366 -4.53 3.83 21.38
C LEU A 366 -5.05 5.22 21.78
N ALA A 367 -5.56 5.30 23.00
CA ALA A 367 -6.01 6.57 23.57
C ALA A 367 -4.88 7.60 23.61
N PRO A 368 -5.13 8.87 23.22
CA PRO A 368 -4.10 9.91 23.14
C PRO A 368 -3.37 10.16 24.47
N GLU A 369 -4.05 9.98 25.60
CA GLU A 369 -3.49 10.15 26.94
C GLU A 369 -2.38 9.13 27.23
N LEU A 370 -2.54 7.89 26.74
CA LEU A 370 -1.54 6.83 26.88
C LEU A 370 -0.31 7.14 26.03
N LEU A 371 -0.52 7.64 24.83
CA LEU A 371 0.56 8.01 23.90
C LEU A 371 1.35 9.24 24.40
N ALA A 372 0.66 10.19 25.05
CA ALA A 372 1.30 11.33 25.69
C ALA A 372 2.16 10.91 26.89
N ALA A 373 1.71 9.91 27.67
CA ALA A 373 2.45 9.36 28.80
C ALA A 373 3.63 8.46 28.37
N ASP A 374 3.47 7.71 27.28
CA ASP A 374 4.51 6.83 26.73
C ASP A 374 4.50 6.86 25.18
N PRO A 375 5.28 7.72 24.54
CA PRO A 375 5.39 7.79 23.09
C PRO A 375 5.91 6.49 22.44
N GLY A 376 6.49 5.57 23.20
CA GLY A 376 6.95 4.26 22.73
C GLY A 376 5.90 3.15 22.82
N LEU A 377 4.70 3.45 23.32
CA LEU A 377 3.69 2.45 23.68
C LEU A 377 3.24 1.59 22.47
N VAL A 378 3.03 2.20 21.30
CA VAL A 378 2.62 1.48 20.09
C VAL A 378 3.66 0.43 19.68
N ALA A 379 4.95 0.78 19.76
CA ALA A 379 6.03 -0.16 19.47
C ALA A 379 6.12 -1.30 20.50
N LYS A 380 5.92 -0.98 21.79
CA LYS A 380 5.85 -1.99 22.87
C LYS A 380 4.67 -2.92 22.69
N LEU A 381 3.49 -2.39 22.36
CA LEU A 381 2.30 -3.17 22.07
C LEU A 381 2.53 -4.12 20.89
N GLY A 382 3.09 -3.63 19.79
CA GLY A 382 3.42 -4.47 18.63
C GLY A 382 4.39 -5.60 18.99
N LEU A 383 5.37 -5.34 19.87
CA LEU A 383 6.28 -6.36 20.39
C LEU A 383 5.55 -7.38 21.29
N ALA A 384 4.64 -6.93 22.14
CA ALA A 384 3.85 -7.80 23.01
C ALA A 384 2.92 -8.73 22.21
N VAL A 385 2.28 -8.22 21.16
CA VAL A 385 1.50 -9.05 20.20
C VAL A 385 2.40 -10.08 19.51
N ARG A 386 3.60 -9.67 19.04
CA ARG A 386 4.57 -10.58 18.43
C ARG A 386 5.04 -11.67 19.41
N THR A 387 5.22 -11.34 20.67
CA THR A 387 5.59 -12.32 21.69
C THR A 387 4.52 -13.41 21.84
N ARG A 388 3.25 -13.06 21.61
CA ARG A 388 2.10 -13.98 21.56
C ARG A 388 1.95 -14.75 20.25
N GLY A 389 2.89 -14.59 19.32
CA GLY A 389 2.93 -15.35 18.08
C GLY A 389 2.12 -14.75 16.92
N VAL A 390 1.81 -13.45 16.95
CA VAL A 390 1.12 -12.74 15.86
C VAL A 390 1.94 -11.53 15.43
N MET A 391 2.16 -11.40 14.11
CA MET A 391 2.84 -10.26 13.52
C MET A 391 1.84 -9.17 13.17
N VAL A 392 1.92 -8.03 13.82
CA VAL A 392 1.13 -6.82 13.52
C VAL A 392 2.04 -5.67 13.13
N ARG A 393 1.47 -4.59 12.58
CA ARG A 393 2.25 -3.43 12.18
C ARG A 393 1.96 -2.20 13.06
N PRO A 394 2.92 -1.76 13.87
CA PRO A 394 2.85 -0.46 14.53
C PRO A 394 2.86 0.68 13.50
N LEU A 395 1.89 1.60 13.58
CA LEU A 395 1.75 2.77 12.70
C LEU A 395 1.28 3.98 13.52
N GLY A 396 2.09 5.02 13.62
CA GLY A 396 1.71 6.25 14.31
C GLY A 396 1.18 5.98 15.72
N SER A 397 -0.12 6.17 15.90
CA SER A 397 -0.88 5.96 17.15
C SER A 397 -1.55 4.59 17.26
N SER A 398 -1.41 3.71 16.28
CA SER A 398 -2.17 2.47 16.17
C SER A 398 -1.32 1.24 15.86
N ILE A 399 -1.90 0.06 16.04
CA ILE A 399 -1.43 -1.18 15.43
C ILE A 399 -2.38 -1.58 14.30
N ALA A 400 -1.83 -1.90 13.14
CA ALA A 400 -2.59 -2.29 11.97
C ALA A 400 -2.45 -3.79 11.67
N VAL A 401 -3.50 -4.35 11.09
CA VAL A 401 -3.60 -5.72 10.57
C VAL A 401 -4.11 -5.71 9.14
N SER A 402 -3.62 -6.63 8.34
CA SER A 402 -4.05 -6.88 6.95
C SER A 402 -3.67 -8.31 6.57
N PRO A 403 -4.34 -9.32 7.12
CA PRO A 403 -3.91 -10.71 6.98
C PRO A 403 -4.00 -11.20 5.54
N PRO A 404 -3.34 -12.31 5.16
CA PRO A 404 -3.55 -12.95 3.87
C PRO A 404 -5.03 -13.31 3.64
N LEU A 405 -5.52 -13.19 2.39
CA LEU A 405 -6.93 -13.42 2.04
C LEU A 405 -7.38 -14.88 2.25
N ILE A 406 -6.43 -15.77 2.49
CA ILE A 406 -6.65 -17.20 2.78
C ILE A 406 -6.86 -17.49 4.28
N CYS A 407 -6.89 -16.47 5.13
CA CYS A 407 -7.18 -16.65 6.55
C CYS A 407 -8.53 -17.31 6.79
N THR A 408 -8.63 -18.04 7.90
CA THR A 408 -9.88 -18.61 8.42
C THR A 408 -10.34 -17.83 9.65
N ARG A 409 -11.54 -18.09 10.14
CA ARG A 409 -12.05 -17.51 11.37
C ARG A 409 -11.12 -17.78 12.57
N GLU A 410 -10.59 -19.00 12.69
CA GLU A 410 -9.66 -19.35 13.78
C GLU A 410 -8.38 -18.48 13.75
N HIS A 411 -7.90 -18.13 12.54
CA HIS A 411 -6.76 -17.22 12.41
C HIS A 411 -7.11 -15.81 12.91
N LEU A 412 -8.33 -15.33 12.63
CA LEU A 412 -8.79 -14.02 13.10
C LEU A 412 -8.96 -14.00 14.62
N ASP A 413 -9.51 -15.08 15.21
CA ASP A 413 -9.64 -15.22 16.66
C ASP A 413 -8.27 -15.17 17.34
N LEU A 414 -7.24 -15.84 16.79
CA LEU A 414 -5.86 -15.75 17.29
C LEU A 414 -5.29 -14.32 17.23
N ILE A 415 -5.65 -13.54 16.20
CA ILE A 415 -5.25 -12.13 16.10
C ILE A 415 -5.90 -11.32 17.22
N GLY A 416 -7.21 -11.49 17.44
CA GLY A 416 -7.95 -10.80 18.48
C GLY A 416 -7.43 -11.11 19.88
N ASP A 417 -7.24 -12.40 20.18
CA ASP A 417 -6.72 -12.85 21.48
C ASP A 417 -5.31 -12.29 21.76
N ALA A 418 -4.46 -12.26 20.73
CA ALA A 418 -3.11 -11.72 20.87
C ALA A 418 -3.11 -10.22 21.11
N ILE A 419 -4.01 -9.47 20.45
CA ILE A 419 -4.16 -8.02 20.61
C ILE A 419 -4.72 -7.70 21.99
N SER A 420 -5.85 -8.31 22.39
CA SER A 420 -6.47 -8.10 23.71
C SER A 420 -5.48 -8.42 24.85
N GLY A 421 -4.85 -9.60 24.81
CA GLY A 421 -3.87 -9.97 25.84
C GLY A 421 -2.63 -9.06 25.87
N ALA A 422 -2.21 -8.49 24.74
CA ALA A 422 -1.11 -7.55 24.69
C ALA A 422 -1.51 -6.17 25.22
N LEU A 423 -2.73 -5.69 24.94
CA LEU A 423 -3.27 -4.45 25.50
C LEU A 423 -3.30 -4.54 27.04
N ALA A 424 -3.91 -5.61 27.60
CA ALA A 424 -3.99 -5.82 29.03
C ALA A 424 -2.62 -5.80 29.73
N GLU A 425 -1.59 -6.42 29.12
CA GLU A 425 -0.23 -6.44 29.69
C GLU A 425 0.47 -5.08 29.57
N THR A 426 0.40 -4.46 28.38
CA THR A 426 1.22 -3.30 28.03
C THR A 426 0.71 -2.04 28.72
N VAL A 427 -0.61 -1.87 28.80
CA VAL A 427 -1.21 -0.68 29.41
C VAL A 427 -1.22 -0.76 30.93
N SER A 428 -1.43 -1.95 31.52
CA SER A 428 -1.33 -2.14 32.97
C SER A 428 0.06 -1.83 33.53
N SER A 429 1.09 -1.87 32.71
CA SER A 429 2.48 -1.53 33.07
C SER A 429 2.84 -0.05 32.80
N ALA A 430 1.93 0.74 32.23
CA ALA A 430 2.15 2.16 31.99
C ALA A 430 2.05 2.95 33.33
N PRO A 431 2.79 4.06 33.53
CA PRO A 431 2.70 4.86 34.74
C PRO A 431 1.25 5.35 34.94
N ALA A 432 0.78 5.28 36.19
CA ALA A 432 -0.60 5.60 36.55
C ALA A 432 -1.06 6.93 35.95
N ARG A 433 -2.29 6.92 35.37
CA ARG A 433 -2.94 8.13 34.86
C ARG A 433 -2.90 9.20 35.96
N THR A 434 -2.22 10.31 35.71
CA THR A 434 -2.34 11.49 36.57
C THR A 434 -3.74 12.07 36.35
N THR A 435 -4.59 11.88 37.36
CA THR A 435 -5.96 12.45 37.45
C THR A 435 -5.94 13.96 37.50
#